data_ab7d4192aff7b875760c4fbe9db47288
#
_entry.id   ab7d4192aff7b875760c4fbe9db47288
#
_cell.length_a   1.000
_cell.length_b   1.000
_cell.length_c   1.000
_cell.angle_alpha   90.00
_cell.angle_beta   90.00
_cell.angle_gamma   90.00
#
_symmetry.space_group_name_H-M   'P 1'
#
loop_
_entity.id
_entity.type
_entity.pdbx_description
1 polymer ?
#
loop_
_entity_poly.entity_id
_entity_poly.type
_entity_poly.pdbx_seq_one_letter_code
_entity_poly.pdbx_strand_id
1 'polypeptide(L)'
;MPASERDQEDLQILKDVAKEAAALALDYFERSDVQSWDKSKNHPVTEADIAVNNLIRDRLMAARPNYGWLSEETALDNETRTAERVWIVDPIDGTRAFMRNEPYWCIGIGVLERGLPRAAVIDAPVMKETYSASLGGGAFLNGEQLEVTGCSQEEGCRIITNEGMLTHPAWTIPWPEMELAKPKPNATLLRMCWVASGRFDAVLTLWRKSDWDLAAGTLIVQEAGGAATTHLGEPYLFNRGEPAQRSLLAAGKALHSLLSARVEGVKLPDPNWTVRPFERTQITERQNMGETADTKQLLHIVIGGELKDVTDVEFEDLAKIDFVGAFPSYKAAYDAWKGAAQRTVDNAEMRYFILHAHKLLDPETGDHHHV
;
A
#
# COMPACT_ATOMS: atom_id res chain seq x y z
N MET A 1 -10.68 6.94 -28.12
CA MET A 1 -12.04 7.46 -28.36
C MET A 1 -12.20 8.67 -27.44
N PRO A 2 -12.92 9.73 -27.83
CA PRO A 2 -13.16 10.84 -26.91
C PRO A 2 -13.97 10.37 -25.69
N ALA A 3 -13.84 11.09 -24.57
CA ALA A 3 -14.59 10.79 -23.35
C ALA A 3 -16.11 10.81 -23.64
N SER A 4 -16.84 9.87 -23.04
CA SER A 4 -18.29 9.85 -23.17
C SER A 4 -18.92 11.03 -22.41
N GLU A 5 -20.08 11.50 -22.84
CA GLU A 5 -20.82 12.58 -22.15
C GLU A 5 -21.08 12.19 -20.68
N ARG A 6 -21.48 10.96 -20.43
CA ARG A 6 -21.71 10.43 -19.06
C ARG A 6 -20.44 10.45 -18.20
N ASP A 7 -19.25 10.14 -18.77
CA ASP A 7 -18.00 10.18 -18.02
C ASP A 7 -17.59 11.62 -17.68
N GLN A 8 -17.91 12.57 -18.56
CA GLN A 8 -17.67 14.00 -18.31
C GLN A 8 -18.63 14.56 -17.25
N GLU A 9 -19.92 14.18 -17.29
CA GLU A 9 -20.87 14.54 -16.24
C GLU A 9 -20.44 13.97 -14.87
N ASP A 10 -20.06 12.68 -14.84
CA ASP A 10 -19.59 12.05 -13.62
C ASP A 10 -18.29 12.72 -13.11
N LEU A 11 -17.36 13.10 -14.01
CA LEU A 11 -16.18 13.85 -13.65
C LEU A 11 -16.49 15.21 -13.01
N GLN A 12 -17.51 15.93 -13.54
CA GLN A 12 -17.91 17.20 -12.94
C GLN A 12 -18.49 17.00 -11.54
N ILE A 13 -19.33 15.97 -11.35
CA ILE A 13 -19.85 15.62 -10.02
C ILE A 13 -18.70 15.30 -9.05
N LEU A 14 -17.71 14.49 -9.49
CA LEU A 14 -16.54 14.17 -8.69
C LEU A 14 -15.74 15.42 -8.28
N LYS A 15 -15.54 16.38 -9.19
CA LYS A 15 -14.84 17.65 -8.90
C LYS A 15 -15.57 18.48 -7.84
N ASP A 16 -16.87 18.59 -7.95
CA ASP A 16 -17.68 19.39 -7.02
C ASP A 16 -17.66 18.74 -5.62
N VAL A 17 -17.82 17.42 -5.55
CA VAL A 17 -17.78 16.66 -4.28
C VAL A 17 -16.38 16.66 -3.67
N ALA A 18 -15.32 16.50 -4.47
CA ALA A 18 -13.95 16.55 -3.96
C ALA A 18 -13.62 17.89 -3.32
N LYS A 19 -14.10 19.00 -3.91
CA LYS A 19 -13.93 20.35 -3.33
C LYS A 19 -14.63 20.50 -1.97
N GLU A 20 -15.86 19.99 -1.83
CA GLU A 20 -16.58 20.02 -0.53
C GLU A 20 -15.86 19.14 0.50
N ALA A 21 -15.42 17.94 0.09
CA ALA A 21 -14.69 16.99 0.92
C ALA A 21 -13.34 17.55 1.38
N ALA A 22 -12.61 18.22 0.47
CA ALA A 22 -11.33 18.88 0.79
C ALA A 22 -11.49 19.98 1.83
N ALA A 23 -12.54 20.80 1.73
CA ALA A 23 -12.82 21.85 2.71
C ALA A 23 -13.10 21.25 4.10
N LEU A 24 -13.89 20.17 4.16
CA LEU A 24 -14.16 19.46 5.41
C LEU A 24 -12.90 18.83 6.00
N ALA A 25 -12.09 18.15 5.16
CA ALA A 25 -10.86 17.52 5.61
C ALA A 25 -9.85 18.53 6.15
N LEU A 26 -9.71 19.71 5.51
CA LEU A 26 -8.86 20.80 5.99
C LEU A 26 -9.31 21.34 7.33
N ASP A 27 -10.63 21.47 7.57
CA ASP A 27 -11.16 21.89 8.87
C ASP A 27 -10.74 20.93 10.00
N TYR A 28 -10.76 19.61 9.74
CA TYR A 28 -10.21 18.63 10.66
C TYR A 28 -8.68 18.67 10.77
N PHE A 29 -7.99 18.84 9.65
CA PHE A 29 -6.51 18.87 9.62
C PHE A 29 -5.91 20.01 10.44
N GLU A 30 -6.61 21.15 10.53
CA GLU A 30 -6.19 22.31 11.32
C GLU A 30 -6.49 22.16 12.83
N ARG A 31 -7.25 21.13 13.23
CA ARG A 31 -7.59 20.89 14.65
C ARG A 31 -6.49 20.09 15.34
N SER A 32 -6.30 20.37 16.62
CA SER A 32 -5.35 19.63 17.48
C SER A 32 -5.98 18.47 18.26
N ASP A 33 -7.31 18.31 18.21
CA ASP A 33 -8.09 17.38 19.02
C ASP A 33 -8.79 16.26 18.23
N VAL A 34 -8.35 16.04 16.99
CA VAL A 34 -8.90 14.99 16.10
C VAL A 34 -8.66 13.62 16.72
N GLN A 35 -9.77 12.90 16.97
CA GLN A 35 -9.70 11.57 17.52
C GLN A 35 -9.23 10.57 16.46
N SER A 36 -8.41 9.61 16.88
CA SER A 36 -7.92 8.54 16.02
C SER A 36 -7.94 7.20 16.75
N TRP A 37 -8.12 6.12 15.99
CA TRP A 37 -8.07 4.74 16.49
C TRP A 37 -7.56 3.80 15.40
N ASP A 38 -7.17 2.58 15.76
CA ASP A 38 -6.77 1.57 14.78
C ASP A 38 -7.98 0.68 14.40
N LYS A 39 -8.32 0.59 13.10
CA LYS A 39 -9.29 -0.39 12.57
C LYS A 39 -8.77 -1.83 12.70
N SER A 40 -7.45 -1.99 12.53
CA SER A 40 -6.68 -3.21 12.71
C SER A 40 -5.22 -2.84 12.93
N LYS A 41 -4.37 -3.80 13.31
CA LYS A 41 -2.96 -3.54 13.59
C LYS A 41 -2.29 -2.71 12.46
N ASN A 42 -1.82 -1.51 12.81
CA ASN A 42 -1.18 -0.55 11.88
C ASN A 42 -2.10 0.06 10.79
N HIS A 43 -3.41 0.06 10.95
CA HIS A 43 -4.35 0.73 10.05
C HIS A 43 -5.13 1.83 10.82
N PRO A 44 -4.50 2.99 11.04
CA PRO A 44 -5.15 4.09 11.73
C PRO A 44 -6.29 4.67 10.89
N VAL A 45 -7.32 5.14 11.59
CA VAL A 45 -8.42 5.93 11.05
C VAL A 45 -8.68 7.09 11.99
N THR A 46 -9.13 8.21 11.46
CA THR A 46 -9.53 9.37 12.25
C THR A 46 -11.02 9.65 12.07
N GLU A 47 -11.57 10.48 12.96
CA GLU A 47 -12.95 10.96 12.79
C GLU A 47 -13.10 11.78 11.48
N ALA A 48 -12.01 12.35 10.95
CA ALA A 48 -12.00 13.04 9.66
C ALA A 48 -12.27 12.06 8.51
N ASP A 49 -11.62 10.88 8.50
CA ASP A 49 -11.84 9.84 7.47
C ASP A 49 -13.34 9.49 7.40
N ILE A 50 -13.98 9.29 8.56
CA ILE A 50 -15.41 8.93 8.62
C ILE A 50 -16.30 10.10 8.19
N ALA A 51 -16.01 11.33 8.64
CA ALA A 51 -16.80 12.50 8.29
C ALA A 51 -16.72 12.80 6.79
N VAL A 52 -15.53 12.74 6.21
CA VAL A 52 -15.28 12.94 4.77
C VAL A 52 -15.92 11.83 3.95
N ASN A 53 -15.81 10.57 4.37
CA ASN A 53 -16.49 9.45 3.74
C ASN A 53 -18.00 9.64 3.66
N ASN A 54 -18.62 10.03 4.78
CA ASN A 54 -20.07 10.22 4.84
C ASN A 54 -20.53 11.38 3.93
N LEU A 55 -19.81 12.50 3.95
CA LEU A 55 -20.11 13.62 3.05
C LEU A 55 -20.04 13.19 1.58
N ILE A 56 -18.96 12.52 1.17
CA ILE A 56 -18.77 12.04 -0.20
C ILE A 56 -19.91 11.09 -0.58
N ARG A 57 -20.24 10.12 0.29
CA ARG A 57 -21.32 9.16 0.05
C ARG A 57 -22.66 9.84 -0.14
N ASP A 58 -23.03 10.75 0.75
CA ASP A 58 -24.32 11.45 0.67
C ASP A 58 -24.45 12.23 -0.64
N ARG A 59 -23.41 12.95 -1.05
CA ARG A 59 -23.40 13.73 -2.30
C ARG A 59 -23.46 12.86 -3.55
N LEU A 60 -22.59 11.86 -3.63
CA LEU A 60 -22.50 10.99 -4.80
C LEU A 60 -23.74 10.12 -4.98
N MET A 61 -24.28 9.55 -3.88
CA MET A 61 -25.49 8.73 -3.94
C MET A 61 -26.74 9.59 -4.22
N ALA A 62 -26.79 10.83 -3.78
CA ALA A 62 -27.86 11.76 -4.18
C ALA A 62 -27.79 12.12 -5.67
N ALA A 63 -26.59 12.30 -6.23
CA ALA A 63 -26.42 12.63 -7.64
C ALA A 63 -26.70 11.43 -8.58
N ARG A 64 -26.32 10.21 -8.17
CA ARG A 64 -26.49 8.97 -8.96
C ARG A 64 -26.98 7.81 -8.05
N PRO A 65 -28.27 7.76 -7.70
CA PRO A 65 -28.82 6.80 -6.74
C PRO A 65 -28.68 5.33 -7.16
N ASN A 66 -28.51 5.07 -8.47
CA ASN A 66 -28.39 3.72 -9.02
C ASN A 66 -26.94 3.23 -9.16
N TYR A 67 -25.96 4.02 -8.72
CA TYR A 67 -24.57 3.59 -8.71
C TYR A 67 -24.29 2.78 -7.43
N GLY A 68 -23.32 1.87 -7.51
CA GLY A 68 -22.82 1.16 -6.35
C GLY A 68 -21.84 1.99 -5.54
N TRP A 69 -21.42 1.44 -4.40
CA TRP A 69 -20.51 2.09 -3.48
C TRP A 69 -19.40 1.15 -3.02
N LEU A 70 -18.15 1.60 -3.09
CA LEU A 70 -16.97 0.92 -2.54
C LEU A 70 -16.05 1.96 -1.91
N SER A 71 -15.77 1.86 -0.63
CA SER A 71 -14.91 2.79 0.10
C SER A 71 -14.08 2.09 1.16
N GLU A 72 -12.94 2.67 1.51
CA GLU A 72 -12.09 2.20 2.60
C GLU A 72 -12.83 2.19 3.94
N GLU A 73 -13.70 3.19 4.20
CA GLU A 73 -14.35 3.43 5.50
C GLU A 73 -15.73 2.80 5.61
N THR A 74 -16.16 2.03 4.64
CA THR A 74 -17.46 1.38 4.66
C THR A 74 -17.30 -0.14 4.59
N ALA A 75 -18.02 -0.86 5.44
CA ALA A 75 -18.06 -2.32 5.37
C ALA A 75 -18.42 -2.78 3.96
N LEU A 76 -17.75 -3.82 3.47
CA LEU A 76 -17.98 -4.38 2.15
C LEU A 76 -19.40 -4.92 2.04
N ASP A 77 -20.24 -4.19 1.31
CA ASP A 77 -21.58 -4.61 0.95
C ASP A 77 -21.59 -5.14 -0.49
N ASN A 78 -21.71 -6.45 -0.61
CA ASN A 78 -21.69 -7.08 -1.92
C ASN A 78 -22.89 -6.72 -2.79
N GLU A 79 -24.03 -6.33 -2.22
CA GLU A 79 -25.23 -5.96 -2.97
C GLU A 79 -25.03 -4.65 -3.71
N THR A 80 -24.50 -3.61 -3.04
CA THR A 80 -24.25 -2.31 -3.67
C THR A 80 -23.14 -2.35 -4.71
N ARG A 81 -22.21 -3.31 -4.61
CA ARG A 81 -21.06 -3.46 -5.51
C ARG A 81 -21.39 -4.12 -6.86
N THR A 82 -22.59 -4.65 -7.04
CA THR A 82 -23.02 -5.32 -8.29
C THR A 82 -23.54 -4.36 -9.37
N ALA A 83 -23.71 -3.08 -9.05
CA ALA A 83 -24.15 -2.08 -10.00
C ALA A 83 -23.16 -1.96 -11.19
N GLU A 84 -23.68 -1.60 -12.37
CA GLU A 84 -22.84 -1.41 -13.57
C GLU A 84 -21.77 -0.35 -13.36
N ARG A 85 -22.13 0.77 -12.69
CA ARG A 85 -21.20 1.79 -12.23
C ARG A 85 -21.13 1.82 -10.71
N VAL A 86 -19.92 1.92 -10.20
CA VAL A 86 -19.62 1.91 -8.76
C VAL A 86 -18.71 3.09 -8.43
N TRP A 87 -19.09 3.89 -7.46
CA TRP A 87 -18.22 4.89 -6.86
C TRP A 87 -17.13 4.16 -6.05
N ILE A 88 -15.88 4.57 -6.24
CA ILE A 88 -14.75 4.06 -5.48
C ILE A 88 -14.06 5.22 -4.78
N VAL A 89 -13.85 5.08 -3.45
CA VAL A 89 -13.46 6.21 -2.60
C VAL A 89 -12.40 5.81 -1.60
N ASP A 90 -11.36 6.61 -1.54
CA ASP A 90 -10.44 6.71 -0.42
C ASP A 90 -10.61 8.11 0.19
N PRO A 91 -11.25 8.23 1.36
CA PRO A 91 -11.55 9.53 1.95
C PRO A 91 -10.30 10.32 2.36
N ILE A 92 -9.26 9.64 2.86
CA ILE A 92 -7.97 10.23 3.22
C ILE A 92 -6.85 9.23 2.94
N ASP A 93 -6.38 9.13 1.69
CA ASP A 93 -5.15 8.39 1.39
C ASP A 93 -3.96 9.10 2.05
N GLY A 94 -3.31 8.39 2.96
CA GLY A 94 -2.24 8.96 3.76
C GLY A 94 -2.65 9.40 5.16
N THR A 95 -3.59 8.72 5.81
CA THR A 95 -4.06 9.00 7.19
C THR A 95 -2.93 9.24 8.19
N ARG A 96 -1.80 8.52 8.05
CA ARG A 96 -0.62 8.75 8.91
C ARG A 96 0.04 10.11 8.69
N ALA A 97 0.09 10.61 7.45
CA ALA A 97 0.60 11.95 7.16
C ALA A 97 -0.38 13.01 7.70
N PHE A 98 -1.69 12.77 7.53
CA PHE A 98 -2.74 13.58 8.10
C PHE A 98 -2.57 13.72 9.62
N MET A 99 -2.45 12.62 10.35
CA MET A 99 -2.26 12.60 11.81
C MET A 99 -0.96 13.29 12.30
N ARG A 100 0.07 13.35 11.44
CA ARG A 100 1.35 14.03 11.74
C ARG A 100 1.40 15.47 11.30
N ASN A 101 0.27 15.99 10.82
CA ASN A 101 0.20 17.33 10.24
C ASN A 101 1.19 17.56 9.09
N GLU A 102 1.44 16.49 8.29
CA GLU A 102 2.27 16.50 7.10
C GLU A 102 1.40 16.74 5.86
N PRO A 103 1.86 17.45 4.81
CA PRO A 103 1.01 17.81 3.67
C PRO A 103 0.76 16.67 2.67
N TYR A 104 1.29 15.47 2.90
CA TYR A 104 1.35 14.37 1.94
C TYR A 104 0.18 13.40 2.05
N TRP A 105 -1.05 13.93 2.01
CA TRP A 105 -2.29 13.17 1.98
C TRP A 105 -3.22 13.73 0.92
N CYS A 106 -4.19 12.93 0.49
CA CYS A 106 -5.16 13.34 -0.51
C CYS A 106 -6.49 12.59 -0.36
N ILE A 107 -7.52 13.11 -1.02
CA ILE A 107 -8.82 12.48 -1.17
C ILE A 107 -8.87 11.86 -2.56
N GLY A 108 -9.19 10.58 -2.66
CA GLY A 108 -9.33 9.87 -3.93
C GLY A 108 -10.76 9.47 -4.21
N ILE A 109 -11.33 9.94 -5.32
CA ILE A 109 -12.70 9.60 -5.71
C ILE A 109 -12.71 9.19 -7.19
N GLY A 110 -13.37 8.08 -7.50
CA GLY A 110 -13.52 7.64 -8.88
C GLY A 110 -14.85 6.95 -9.14
N VAL A 111 -15.13 6.71 -10.40
CA VAL A 111 -16.22 5.85 -10.85
C VAL A 111 -15.68 4.74 -11.72
N LEU A 112 -16.07 3.51 -11.38
CA LEU A 112 -15.79 2.31 -12.15
C LEU A 112 -17.01 1.94 -12.99
N GLU A 113 -16.79 1.48 -14.21
CA GLU A 113 -17.80 0.77 -15.00
C GLU A 113 -17.28 -0.64 -15.28
N ARG A 114 -17.99 -1.65 -14.78
CA ARG A 114 -17.60 -3.09 -14.91
C ARG A 114 -16.16 -3.37 -14.44
N GLY A 115 -15.71 -2.63 -13.42
CA GLY A 115 -14.37 -2.77 -12.83
C GLY A 115 -13.26 -1.96 -13.54
N LEU A 116 -13.58 -1.14 -14.52
CA LEU A 116 -12.63 -0.25 -15.20
C LEU A 116 -12.89 1.22 -14.83
N PRO A 117 -11.87 2.02 -14.49
CA PRO A 117 -12.05 3.43 -14.16
C PRO A 117 -12.55 4.23 -15.39
N ARG A 118 -13.50 5.13 -15.15
CA ARG A 118 -14.14 5.98 -16.18
C ARG A 118 -13.88 7.46 -15.95
N ALA A 119 -13.97 7.91 -14.70
CA ALA A 119 -13.64 9.25 -14.28
C ALA A 119 -13.01 9.20 -12.88
N ALA A 120 -12.12 10.13 -12.58
CA ALA A 120 -11.41 10.19 -11.30
C ALA A 120 -10.99 11.61 -10.94
N VAL A 121 -11.00 11.88 -9.64
CA VAL A 121 -10.43 13.08 -9.02
C VAL A 121 -9.58 12.66 -7.84
N ILE A 122 -8.40 13.25 -7.72
CA ILE A 122 -7.54 13.15 -6.53
C ILE A 122 -7.24 14.59 -6.11
N ASP A 123 -7.66 14.94 -4.89
CA ASP A 123 -7.44 16.28 -4.34
C ASP A 123 -6.48 16.22 -3.16
N ALA A 124 -5.35 16.92 -3.27
CA ALA A 124 -4.35 17.10 -2.22
C ALA A 124 -4.43 18.55 -1.69
N PRO A 125 -5.35 18.87 -0.78
CA PRO A 125 -5.77 20.23 -0.51
C PRO A 125 -4.68 21.09 0.15
N VAL A 126 -3.84 20.52 1.01
CA VAL A 126 -2.70 21.22 1.62
C VAL A 126 -1.69 21.66 0.56
N MET A 127 -1.51 20.85 -0.47
CA MET A 127 -0.62 21.15 -1.61
C MET A 127 -1.30 22.03 -2.66
N LYS A 128 -2.63 22.24 -2.56
CA LYS A 128 -3.46 22.94 -3.57
C LYS A 128 -3.36 22.30 -4.95
N GLU A 129 -3.34 20.99 -4.99
CA GLU A 129 -3.21 20.18 -6.19
C GLU A 129 -4.48 19.32 -6.37
N THR A 130 -5.24 19.60 -7.43
CA THR A 130 -6.42 18.81 -7.82
C THR A 130 -6.14 18.13 -9.15
N TYR A 131 -5.98 16.82 -9.11
CA TYR A 131 -5.78 15.98 -10.29
C TYR A 131 -7.12 15.42 -10.76
N SER A 132 -7.34 15.38 -12.06
CA SER A 132 -8.60 14.88 -12.62
C SER A 132 -8.38 14.23 -13.97
N ALA A 133 -9.16 13.18 -14.26
CA ALA A 133 -9.17 12.51 -15.57
C ALA A 133 -10.53 11.89 -15.87
N SER A 134 -10.84 11.76 -17.17
CA SER A 134 -11.88 10.88 -17.67
C SER A 134 -11.33 10.04 -18.81
N LEU A 135 -11.83 8.82 -18.98
CA LEU A 135 -11.33 7.90 -20.01
C LEU A 135 -11.47 8.52 -21.42
N GLY A 136 -10.32 8.70 -22.10
CA GLY A 136 -10.22 9.36 -23.40
C GLY A 136 -10.35 10.88 -23.35
N GLY A 137 -10.38 11.49 -22.17
CA GLY A 137 -10.47 12.94 -21.98
C GLY A 137 -9.15 13.60 -21.59
N GLY A 138 -8.10 12.81 -21.30
CA GLY A 138 -6.83 13.29 -20.77
C GLY A 138 -6.83 13.44 -19.26
N ALA A 139 -5.64 13.66 -18.71
CA ALA A 139 -5.41 13.95 -17.30
C ALA A 139 -4.99 15.41 -17.09
N PHE A 140 -5.39 16.00 -15.97
CA PHE A 140 -5.17 17.43 -15.69
C PHE A 140 -4.78 17.63 -14.22
N LEU A 141 -3.89 18.61 -13.97
CA LEU A 141 -3.58 19.17 -12.65
C LEU A 141 -4.05 20.63 -12.63
N ASN A 142 -5.00 20.98 -11.79
CA ASN A 142 -5.56 22.32 -11.69
C ASN A 142 -6.03 22.90 -13.05
N GLY A 143 -6.46 22.04 -13.98
CA GLY A 143 -6.90 22.41 -15.33
C GLY A 143 -5.79 22.40 -16.39
N GLU A 144 -4.52 22.24 -16.03
CA GLU A 144 -3.41 22.08 -16.97
C GLU A 144 -3.22 20.62 -17.33
N GLN A 145 -3.06 20.31 -18.62
CA GLN A 145 -2.90 18.94 -19.10
C GLN A 145 -1.62 18.32 -18.59
N LEU A 146 -1.71 17.07 -18.17
CA LEU A 146 -0.58 16.27 -17.66
C LEU A 146 0.00 15.37 -18.74
N GLU A 147 1.30 15.13 -18.63
CA GLU A 147 2.03 14.13 -19.40
C GLU A 147 3.12 13.50 -18.51
N VAL A 148 3.22 12.16 -18.56
CA VAL A 148 4.31 11.42 -17.92
C VAL A 148 5.64 11.76 -18.59
N THR A 149 6.75 11.53 -17.89
CA THR A 149 8.08 11.76 -18.49
C THR A 149 8.38 10.79 -19.62
N GLY A 150 9.23 11.20 -20.54
CA GLY A 150 9.79 10.34 -21.59
C GLY A 150 10.97 9.47 -21.11
N CYS A 151 11.16 9.27 -19.82
CA CYS A 151 12.24 8.44 -19.28
C CYS A 151 12.16 7.02 -19.83
N SER A 152 13.26 6.53 -20.39
CA SER A 152 13.35 5.24 -21.08
C SER A 152 14.53 4.37 -20.60
N GLN A 153 15.09 4.69 -19.44
CA GLN A 153 16.20 3.95 -18.81
C GLN A 153 16.03 3.90 -17.31
N GLU A 154 16.55 2.86 -16.68
CA GLU A 154 16.47 2.69 -15.22
C GLU A 154 17.51 3.55 -14.49
N GLU A 155 18.73 3.64 -15.05
CA GLU A 155 19.83 4.43 -14.49
C GLU A 155 19.47 5.91 -14.40
N GLY A 156 19.61 6.50 -13.22
CA GLY A 156 19.32 7.91 -12.98
C GLY A 156 17.83 8.27 -12.98
N CYS A 157 16.90 7.31 -13.15
CA CYS A 157 15.47 7.62 -13.06
C CYS A 157 15.06 8.04 -11.66
N ARG A 158 14.07 8.95 -11.58
CA ARG A 158 13.47 9.40 -10.31
C ARG A 158 12.34 8.46 -9.94
N ILE A 159 12.52 7.69 -8.86
CA ILE A 159 11.57 6.64 -8.48
C ILE A 159 11.02 6.81 -7.06
N ILE A 160 9.74 6.54 -6.90
CA ILE A 160 9.06 6.48 -5.61
C ILE A 160 8.94 5.02 -5.18
N THR A 161 9.83 4.58 -4.32
CA THR A 161 9.83 3.20 -3.82
C THR A 161 10.44 3.11 -2.43
N ASN A 162 10.58 1.92 -1.89
CA ASN A 162 11.27 1.68 -0.63
C ASN A 162 12.74 1.36 -0.92
N GLU A 163 13.67 2.14 -0.36
CA GLU A 163 15.11 1.93 -0.51
C GLU A 163 15.54 0.51 -0.12
N GLY A 164 15.01 -0.01 1.00
CA GLY A 164 15.28 -1.38 1.44
C GLY A 164 14.77 -2.46 0.48
N MET A 165 13.85 -2.13 -0.45
CA MET A 165 13.46 -3.02 -1.53
C MET A 165 14.56 -3.10 -2.60
N LEU A 166 15.13 -1.97 -3.00
CA LEU A 166 16.16 -1.90 -4.04
C LEU A 166 17.49 -2.54 -3.61
N THR A 167 17.82 -2.40 -2.32
CA THR A 167 19.07 -2.91 -1.75
C THR A 167 18.95 -4.35 -1.24
N HIS A 168 17.78 -4.98 -1.37
CA HIS A 168 17.56 -6.32 -0.84
C HIS A 168 18.46 -7.37 -1.53
N PRO A 169 19.17 -8.23 -0.77
CA PRO A 169 20.14 -9.18 -1.33
C PRO A 169 19.53 -10.30 -2.20
N ALA A 170 18.20 -10.42 -2.22
CA ALA A 170 17.51 -11.37 -3.08
C ALA A 170 17.49 -10.99 -4.56
N TRP A 171 17.86 -9.76 -4.92
CA TRP A 171 17.98 -9.38 -6.32
C TRP A 171 19.19 -10.06 -6.96
N THR A 172 18.97 -10.83 -8.02
CA THR A 172 20.05 -11.46 -8.79
C THR A 172 20.84 -10.47 -9.63
N ILE A 173 20.13 -9.42 -10.09
CA ILE A 173 20.72 -8.31 -10.83
C ILE A 173 20.55 -7.08 -9.93
N PRO A 174 21.63 -6.45 -9.47
CA PRO A 174 21.55 -5.23 -8.68
C PRO A 174 20.75 -4.15 -9.42
N TRP A 175 20.01 -3.35 -8.66
CA TRP A 175 19.37 -2.16 -9.21
C TRP A 175 20.44 -1.12 -9.56
N PRO A 176 20.28 -0.40 -10.68
CA PRO A 176 21.16 0.70 -11.00
C PRO A 176 20.97 1.85 -10.02
N GLU A 177 21.84 2.84 -10.06
CA GLU A 177 21.68 4.05 -9.28
C GLU A 177 20.47 4.83 -9.77
N MET A 178 19.56 5.16 -8.84
CA MET A 178 18.31 5.87 -9.09
C MET A 178 18.10 6.96 -8.05
N GLU A 179 17.39 8.01 -8.43
CA GLU A 179 17.02 9.08 -7.53
C GLU A 179 15.74 8.73 -6.77
N LEU A 180 15.84 8.49 -5.47
CA LEU A 180 14.70 8.18 -4.61
C LEU A 180 13.97 9.45 -4.16
N ALA A 181 12.64 9.39 -4.16
CA ALA A 181 11.80 10.46 -3.63
C ALA A 181 12.08 10.74 -2.15
N LYS A 182 12.39 12.01 -1.83
CA LYS A 182 12.62 12.51 -0.47
C LYS A 182 11.94 13.87 -0.31
N PRO A 183 10.92 14.01 0.57
CA PRO A 183 10.25 12.94 1.31
C PRO A 183 9.45 12.01 0.40
N LYS A 184 9.26 10.78 0.82
CA LYS A 184 8.39 9.82 0.15
C LYS A 184 6.98 9.91 0.76
N PRO A 185 5.94 10.33 0.00
CA PRO A 185 4.58 10.36 0.51
C PRO A 185 4.12 8.97 0.95
N ASN A 186 3.30 8.91 1.99
CA ASN A 186 2.62 7.66 2.36
C ASN A 186 1.41 7.39 1.46
N ALA A 187 0.73 8.44 1.03
CA ALA A 187 -0.40 8.40 0.11
C ALA A 187 -0.03 7.75 -1.23
N THR A 188 -0.68 6.65 -1.56
CA THR A 188 -0.41 5.89 -2.79
C THR A 188 -0.93 6.63 -4.02
N LEU A 189 -2.13 7.19 -3.93
CA LEU A 189 -2.73 7.98 -5.00
C LEU A 189 -1.87 9.20 -5.35
N LEU A 190 -1.34 9.89 -4.33
CA LEU A 190 -0.46 11.04 -4.53
C LEU A 190 0.85 10.65 -5.25
N ARG A 191 1.42 9.48 -4.93
CA ARG A 191 2.60 8.96 -5.65
C ARG A 191 2.30 8.74 -7.13
N MET A 192 1.12 8.20 -7.45
CA MET A 192 0.69 7.98 -8.83
C MET A 192 0.47 9.32 -9.55
N CYS A 193 -0.10 10.31 -8.88
CA CYS A 193 -0.23 11.67 -9.40
C CYS A 193 1.13 12.32 -9.71
N TRP A 194 2.14 12.09 -8.87
CA TRP A 194 3.48 12.62 -9.12
C TRP A 194 4.16 11.97 -10.32
N VAL A 195 3.83 10.72 -10.65
CA VAL A 195 4.26 10.08 -11.90
C VAL A 195 3.50 10.68 -13.08
N ALA A 196 2.18 10.82 -12.97
CA ALA A 196 1.35 11.39 -14.04
C ALA A 196 1.73 12.83 -14.40
N SER A 197 2.20 13.62 -13.43
CA SER A 197 2.65 15.01 -13.62
C SER A 197 4.13 15.13 -14.03
N GLY A 198 4.83 14.03 -14.28
CA GLY A 198 6.26 14.05 -14.61
C GLY A 198 7.18 14.52 -13.49
N ARG A 199 6.67 14.68 -12.26
CA ARG A 199 7.49 15.01 -11.08
C ARG A 199 8.44 13.88 -10.73
N PHE A 200 8.00 12.62 -10.91
CA PHE A 200 8.80 11.40 -10.83
C PHE A 200 8.56 10.55 -12.08
N ASP A 201 9.53 9.68 -12.38
CA ASP A 201 9.49 8.84 -13.58
C ASP A 201 8.76 7.53 -13.34
N ALA A 202 8.78 7.02 -12.09
CA ALA A 202 8.12 5.78 -11.71
C ALA A 202 7.70 5.73 -10.25
N VAL A 203 6.70 4.88 -9.96
CA VAL A 203 6.41 4.35 -8.64
C VAL A 203 6.37 2.83 -8.68
N LEU A 204 7.03 2.18 -7.70
CA LEU A 204 7.05 0.73 -7.56
C LEU A 204 6.77 0.34 -6.11
N THR A 205 5.77 -0.51 -5.94
CA THR A 205 5.41 -1.09 -4.64
C THR A 205 5.07 -2.56 -4.81
N LEU A 206 5.83 -3.44 -4.18
CA LEU A 206 5.61 -4.88 -4.18
C LEU A 206 4.75 -5.35 -2.99
N TRP A 207 3.90 -4.48 -2.48
CA TRP A 207 2.96 -4.73 -1.41
C TRP A 207 1.55 -4.68 -1.95
N ARG A 208 0.70 -5.52 -1.36
CA ARG A 208 -0.74 -5.48 -1.62
C ARG A 208 -1.29 -4.07 -1.38
N LYS A 209 -2.21 -3.68 -2.27
CA LYS A 209 -2.93 -2.41 -2.26
C LYS A 209 -4.41 -2.67 -2.36
N SER A 210 -5.21 -1.86 -1.69
CA SER A 210 -6.65 -1.89 -1.87
C SER A 210 -7.04 -1.24 -3.20
N ASP A 211 -8.22 -1.59 -3.72
CA ASP A 211 -8.70 -1.03 -4.99
C ASP A 211 -8.85 0.48 -4.94
N TRP A 212 -9.29 1.04 -3.80
CA TRP A 212 -9.42 2.49 -3.60
C TRP A 212 -8.08 3.22 -3.56
N ASP A 213 -6.98 2.58 -3.14
CA ASP A 213 -5.60 3.11 -3.20
C ASP A 213 -5.10 3.29 -4.64
N LEU A 214 -5.74 2.69 -5.64
CA LEU A 214 -5.18 2.55 -6.99
C LEU A 214 -6.09 3.08 -8.10
N ALA A 215 -7.41 2.90 -7.99
CA ALA A 215 -8.31 3.07 -9.14
C ALA A 215 -8.28 4.47 -9.75
N ALA A 216 -8.38 5.51 -8.92
CA ALA A 216 -8.32 6.88 -9.39
C ALA A 216 -6.95 7.22 -10.00
N GLY A 217 -5.86 6.85 -9.31
CA GLY A 217 -4.50 7.07 -9.79
C GLY A 217 -4.19 6.31 -11.08
N THR A 218 -4.75 5.11 -11.26
CA THR A 218 -4.58 4.33 -12.49
C THR A 218 -5.10 5.09 -13.72
N LEU A 219 -6.31 5.65 -13.63
CA LEU A 219 -6.86 6.42 -14.73
C LEU A 219 -6.03 7.66 -15.04
N ILE A 220 -5.62 8.41 -13.99
CA ILE A 220 -4.83 9.63 -14.15
C ILE A 220 -3.49 9.33 -14.82
N VAL A 221 -2.78 8.26 -14.41
CA VAL A 221 -1.52 7.84 -15.05
C VAL A 221 -1.74 7.43 -16.50
N GLN A 222 -2.78 6.65 -16.78
CA GLN A 222 -3.09 6.20 -18.16
C GLN A 222 -3.45 7.36 -19.09
N GLU A 223 -4.27 8.27 -18.63
CA GLU A 223 -4.68 9.45 -19.40
C GLU A 223 -3.56 10.51 -19.54
N ALA A 224 -2.54 10.46 -18.68
CA ALA A 224 -1.28 11.20 -18.86
C ALA A 224 -0.27 10.48 -19.79
N GLY A 225 -0.65 9.39 -20.45
CA GLY A 225 0.16 8.66 -21.43
C GLY A 225 1.05 7.56 -20.81
N GLY A 226 0.99 7.33 -19.50
CA GLY A 226 1.71 6.28 -18.80
C GLY A 226 1.04 4.91 -18.82
N ALA A 227 1.56 4.00 -18.01
CA ALA A 227 0.99 2.69 -17.71
C ALA A 227 0.99 2.46 -16.19
N ALA A 228 -0.07 1.82 -15.68
CA ALA A 228 -0.21 1.40 -14.28
C ALA A 228 -0.75 -0.03 -14.24
N THR A 229 0.02 -0.95 -13.64
CA THR A 229 -0.26 -2.40 -13.62
C THR A 229 0.23 -3.03 -12.33
N THR A 230 -0.04 -4.32 -12.15
CA THR A 230 0.71 -5.13 -11.19
C THR A 230 2.18 -5.24 -11.59
N HIS A 231 3.04 -5.74 -10.72
CA HIS A 231 4.45 -6.01 -11.04
C HIS A 231 4.65 -7.06 -12.14
N LEU A 232 3.61 -7.85 -12.45
CA LEU A 232 3.60 -8.83 -13.55
C LEU A 232 3.17 -8.19 -14.89
N GLY A 233 2.94 -6.88 -14.93
CA GLY A 233 2.43 -6.21 -16.13
C GLY A 233 0.93 -6.44 -16.37
N GLU A 234 0.21 -7.07 -15.45
CA GLU A 234 -1.22 -7.34 -15.55
C GLU A 234 -2.02 -6.04 -15.30
N PRO A 235 -2.94 -5.66 -16.19
CA PRO A 235 -3.81 -4.53 -15.97
C PRO A 235 -4.76 -4.77 -14.79
N TYR A 236 -5.11 -3.71 -14.07
CA TYR A 236 -6.05 -3.81 -12.97
C TYR A 236 -7.49 -4.03 -13.46
N LEU A 237 -8.19 -4.88 -12.71
CA LEU A 237 -9.63 -5.02 -12.79
C LEU A 237 -10.19 -4.91 -11.37
N PHE A 238 -10.75 -3.76 -11.09
CA PHE A 238 -11.22 -3.37 -9.76
C PHE A 238 -12.58 -3.95 -9.40
N ASN A 239 -12.97 -3.83 -8.13
CA ASN A 239 -14.25 -4.26 -7.59
C ASN A 239 -14.55 -5.75 -7.83
N ARG A 240 -13.54 -6.60 -7.73
CA ARG A 240 -13.68 -8.06 -7.75
C ARG A 240 -13.69 -8.59 -6.32
N GLY A 241 -14.27 -9.76 -6.06
CA GLY A 241 -14.35 -10.45 -4.78
C GLY A 241 -13.77 -9.68 -3.59
N GLU A 242 -12.51 -9.90 -3.31
CA GLU A 242 -11.73 -9.07 -2.41
C GLU A 242 -11.18 -7.85 -3.17
N PRO A 243 -11.50 -6.60 -2.76
CA PRO A 243 -11.10 -5.40 -3.49
C PRO A 243 -9.64 -5.03 -3.22
N ALA A 244 -8.71 -5.81 -3.76
CA ALA A 244 -7.28 -5.59 -3.58
C ALA A 244 -6.45 -6.13 -4.74
N GLN A 245 -5.30 -5.50 -4.94
CA GLN A 245 -4.32 -5.77 -5.97
C GLN A 245 -2.99 -6.18 -5.34
N ARG A 246 -2.20 -6.99 -6.03
CA ARG A 246 -0.96 -7.58 -5.50
C ARG A 246 0.16 -6.57 -5.29
N SER A 247 0.22 -5.54 -6.14
CA SER A 247 1.34 -4.60 -6.22
C SER A 247 0.98 -3.39 -7.07
N LEU A 248 1.88 -2.42 -7.13
CA LEU A 248 1.77 -1.25 -7.99
C LEU A 248 3.09 -1.04 -8.74
N LEU A 249 3.00 -0.93 -10.06
CA LEU A 249 4.02 -0.38 -10.93
C LEU A 249 3.35 0.65 -11.85
N ALA A 250 3.79 1.92 -11.77
CA ALA A 250 3.33 2.96 -12.70
C ALA A 250 4.51 3.82 -13.17
N ALA A 251 4.55 4.10 -14.48
CA ALA A 251 5.61 4.86 -15.14
C ALA A 251 5.18 5.27 -16.55
N GLY A 252 5.98 6.07 -17.24
CA GLY A 252 5.94 6.19 -18.70
C GLY A 252 6.13 4.83 -19.37
N LYS A 253 5.49 4.56 -20.52
CA LYS A 253 5.40 3.20 -21.12
C LYS A 253 6.75 2.53 -21.32
N ALA A 254 7.77 3.28 -21.76
CA ALA A 254 9.11 2.72 -22.00
C ALA A 254 9.77 2.24 -20.70
N LEU A 255 9.81 3.10 -19.67
CA LEU A 255 10.37 2.75 -18.37
C LEU A 255 9.53 1.67 -17.67
N HIS A 256 8.19 1.72 -17.78
CA HIS A 256 7.31 0.70 -17.24
C HIS A 256 7.67 -0.69 -17.76
N SER A 257 7.92 -0.85 -19.06
CA SER A 257 8.31 -2.14 -19.66
C SER A 257 9.63 -2.67 -19.08
N LEU A 258 10.62 -1.80 -18.88
CA LEU A 258 11.91 -2.19 -18.28
C LEU A 258 11.75 -2.64 -16.83
N LEU A 259 11.04 -1.84 -16.02
CA LEU A 259 10.80 -2.15 -14.61
C LEU A 259 9.95 -3.41 -14.45
N SER A 260 8.92 -3.61 -15.30
CA SER A 260 8.10 -4.83 -15.29
C SER A 260 8.95 -6.06 -15.57
N ALA A 261 9.79 -6.04 -16.63
CA ALA A 261 10.69 -7.15 -16.95
C ALA A 261 11.68 -7.45 -15.80
N ARG A 262 12.16 -6.43 -15.10
CA ARG A 262 13.07 -6.61 -13.94
C ARG A 262 12.40 -7.31 -12.77
N VAL A 263 11.12 -7.02 -12.50
CA VAL A 263 10.40 -7.54 -11.33
C VAL A 263 9.47 -8.72 -11.63
N GLU A 264 9.31 -9.12 -12.89
CA GLU A 264 8.42 -10.21 -13.32
C GLU A 264 8.69 -11.53 -12.56
N GLY A 265 9.97 -11.85 -12.31
CA GLY A 265 10.36 -13.05 -11.56
C GLY A 265 10.11 -13.00 -10.05
N VAL A 266 9.62 -11.90 -9.50
CA VAL A 266 9.37 -11.76 -8.08
C VAL A 266 8.08 -12.47 -7.70
N LYS A 267 8.18 -13.49 -6.85
CA LYS A 267 7.02 -14.13 -6.24
C LYS A 267 6.64 -13.37 -4.98
N LEU A 268 5.53 -12.65 -5.04
CA LEU A 268 4.98 -12.03 -3.85
C LEU A 268 4.32 -13.11 -2.97
N PRO A 269 4.36 -12.94 -1.64
CA PRO A 269 3.64 -13.82 -0.73
C PRO A 269 2.13 -13.80 -1.01
N ASP A 270 1.44 -14.86 -0.57
CA ASP A 270 -0.03 -14.96 -0.62
C ASP A 270 -0.65 -13.67 -0.06
N PRO A 271 -1.76 -13.15 -0.65
CA PRO A 271 -2.44 -11.93 -0.18
C PRO A 271 -2.78 -11.89 1.31
N ASN A 272 -2.92 -13.06 1.94
CA ASN A 272 -3.16 -13.18 3.39
C ASN A 272 -1.87 -13.11 4.24
N TRP A 273 -0.72 -12.87 3.63
CA TRP A 273 0.57 -12.83 4.33
C TRP A 273 0.94 -11.41 4.74
N THR A 274 1.19 -11.21 6.03
CA THR A 274 1.59 -9.93 6.63
C THR A 274 3.11 -9.72 6.64
N VAL A 275 3.90 -10.62 6.02
CA VAL A 275 5.37 -10.62 6.04
C VAL A 275 5.97 -10.02 4.77
N ARG A 276 7.14 -9.38 4.90
CA ARG A 276 7.86 -8.65 3.85
C ARG A 276 8.06 -9.47 2.57
N PRO A 277 7.87 -8.88 1.35
CA PRO A 277 7.83 -9.60 0.05
C PRO A 277 9.14 -10.24 -0.41
N PHE A 278 10.21 -10.19 0.36
CA PHE A 278 11.56 -10.59 -0.06
C PHE A 278 12.12 -11.85 0.62
N GLU A 279 11.27 -12.81 1.04
CA GLU A 279 11.80 -14.16 1.24
C GLU A 279 11.76 -14.92 -0.08
N ARG A 280 12.90 -14.94 -0.79
CA ARG A 280 13.10 -15.83 -1.93
C ARG A 280 12.95 -17.25 -1.44
N THR A 281 11.90 -17.94 -1.92
CA THR A 281 11.98 -19.38 -2.06
C THR A 281 13.08 -19.63 -3.10
N GLN A 282 14.24 -20.10 -2.69
CA GLN A 282 15.24 -20.63 -3.62
C GLN A 282 14.52 -21.71 -4.44
N ILE A 283 14.28 -21.43 -5.71
CA ILE A 283 13.96 -22.48 -6.67
C ILE A 283 15.24 -23.25 -6.83
N THR A 284 15.37 -24.34 -6.10
CA THR A 284 16.37 -25.37 -6.38
C THR A 284 15.94 -26.07 -7.67
N GLU A 285 16.41 -25.58 -8.81
CA GLU A 285 16.72 -26.46 -9.92
C GLU A 285 17.92 -27.32 -9.50
N ARG A 286 17.66 -28.35 -8.74
CA ARG A 286 18.52 -29.53 -8.57
C ARG A 286 17.63 -30.74 -8.28
N GLN A 287 16.94 -31.20 -9.29
CA GLN A 287 16.71 -32.63 -9.41
C GLN A 287 17.79 -33.15 -10.36
N ASN A 288 18.75 -33.75 -9.76
CA ASN A 288 19.65 -34.84 -10.16
C ASN A 288 21.12 -34.49 -9.79
N MET A 289 21.48 -34.86 -8.61
CA MET A 289 22.66 -35.71 -8.31
C MET A 289 22.74 -35.84 -6.80
N GLY A 290 22.82 -37.06 -6.29
CA GLY A 290 22.93 -37.33 -4.88
C GLY A 290 24.23 -36.78 -4.30
N GLU A 291 24.07 -35.88 -3.36
CA GLU A 291 25.05 -35.55 -2.34
C GLU A 291 24.29 -35.03 -1.13
N THR A 292 24.60 -35.57 0.03
CA THR A 292 24.05 -35.22 1.32
C THR A 292 24.31 -33.73 1.59
N ALA A 293 23.29 -32.87 1.41
CA ALA A 293 23.37 -31.46 1.78
C ALA A 293 23.30 -31.37 3.30
N ASP A 294 24.33 -30.80 3.89
CA ASP A 294 24.41 -30.35 5.28
C ASP A 294 23.33 -29.27 5.50
N THR A 295 22.14 -29.67 6.00
CA THR A 295 21.05 -28.76 6.28
C THR A 295 21.39 -28.00 7.55
N LYS A 296 21.87 -26.76 7.41
CA LYS A 296 22.11 -25.83 8.50
C LYS A 296 20.80 -25.74 9.33
N GLN A 297 20.81 -26.32 10.51
CA GLN A 297 19.63 -26.37 11.39
C GLN A 297 19.39 -24.97 11.94
N LEU A 298 18.25 -24.36 11.61
CA LEU A 298 17.86 -23.05 12.11
C LEU A 298 17.21 -23.19 13.49
N LEU A 299 17.69 -22.46 14.49
CA LEU A 299 17.12 -22.47 15.82
C LEU A 299 16.31 -21.20 16.08
N HIS A 300 15.06 -21.40 16.48
CA HIS A 300 14.14 -20.34 16.87
C HIS A 300 13.69 -20.58 18.32
N ILE A 301 13.67 -19.54 19.13
CA ILE A 301 13.24 -19.60 20.53
C ILE A 301 12.01 -18.73 20.70
N VAL A 302 10.99 -19.23 21.38
CA VAL A 302 9.79 -18.46 21.75
C VAL A 302 9.82 -18.21 23.24
N ILE A 303 9.82 -16.94 23.61
CA ILE A 303 9.76 -16.47 24.99
C ILE A 303 8.65 -15.44 25.14
N GLY A 304 8.12 -15.29 26.36
CA GLY A 304 7.13 -14.28 26.70
C GLY A 304 7.32 -13.78 28.12
N GLY A 305 6.61 -12.73 28.47
CA GLY A 305 6.60 -12.13 29.80
C GLY A 305 5.81 -10.83 29.82
N GLU A 306 5.57 -10.32 31.01
CA GLU A 306 4.97 -9.00 31.21
C GLU A 306 6.00 -7.93 30.87
N LEU A 307 5.60 -6.93 30.11
CA LEU A 307 6.43 -5.79 29.74
C LEU A 307 6.27 -4.67 30.77
N LYS A 308 7.31 -3.88 31.02
CA LYS A 308 7.24 -2.66 31.82
C LYS A 308 6.32 -1.61 31.18
N ASP A 309 6.32 -1.58 29.86
CA ASP A 309 5.44 -0.74 29.03
C ASP A 309 5.06 -1.54 27.78
N VAL A 310 3.78 -1.54 27.43
CA VAL A 310 3.24 -2.28 26.27
C VAL A 310 3.79 -1.79 24.93
N THR A 311 4.41 -0.63 24.90
CA THR A 311 5.05 -0.03 23.73
C THR A 311 6.53 -0.31 23.61
N ASP A 312 7.14 -0.92 24.64
CA ASP A 312 8.56 -1.28 24.72
C ASP A 312 8.77 -2.79 24.55
N VAL A 313 10.01 -3.21 24.59
CA VAL A 313 10.46 -4.63 24.55
C VAL A 313 11.15 -5.06 25.86
N GLU A 314 11.12 -4.22 26.90
CA GLU A 314 11.73 -4.49 28.19
C GLU A 314 10.76 -5.26 29.11
N PHE A 315 11.15 -6.46 29.54
CA PHE A 315 10.36 -7.25 30.48
C PHE A 315 10.39 -6.65 31.89
N GLU A 316 9.27 -6.71 32.60
CA GLU A 316 9.16 -6.24 33.98
C GLU A 316 10.03 -7.07 34.94
N ASP A 317 10.01 -8.37 34.77
CA ASP A 317 10.80 -9.32 35.62
C ASP A 317 11.39 -10.45 34.77
N LEU A 318 12.71 -10.40 34.54
CA LEU A 318 13.42 -11.42 33.78
C LEU A 318 13.38 -12.81 34.43
N ALA A 319 13.10 -12.91 35.73
CA ALA A 319 12.97 -14.19 36.43
C ALA A 319 11.62 -14.88 36.16
N LYS A 320 10.66 -14.16 35.62
CA LYS A 320 9.31 -14.64 35.28
C LYS A 320 9.08 -14.81 33.78
N ILE A 321 10.14 -14.85 32.97
CA ILE A 321 10.03 -15.11 31.55
C ILE A 321 9.41 -16.50 31.33
N ASP A 322 8.34 -16.55 30.52
CA ASP A 322 7.75 -17.78 30.04
C ASP A 322 8.55 -18.32 28.84
N PHE A 323 9.26 -19.41 29.03
CA PHE A 323 9.99 -20.10 27.97
C PHE A 323 9.06 -21.12 27.29
N VAL A 324 8.49 -20.75 26.15
CA VAL A 324 7.54 -21.59 25.41
C VAL A 324 8.26 -22.78 24.73
N GLY A 325 9.47 -22.56 24.21
CA GLY A 325 10.28 -23.61 23.62
C GLY A 325 11.31 -23.15 22.60
N ALA A 326 12.07 -24.13 22.09
CA ALA A 326 13.02 -23.98 21.00
C ALA A 326 12.60 -24.85 19.82
N PHE A 327 12.61 -24.28 18.59
CA PHE A 327 12.00 -24.88 17.44
C PHE A 327 12.96 -24.91 16.23
N PRO A 328 12.95 -26.01 15.44
CA PRO A 328 13.85 -26.17 14.30
C PRO A 328 13.43 -25.37 13.05
N SER A 329 12.27 -24.74 13.09
CA SER A 329 11.77 -23.90 12.00
C SER A 329 10.95 -22.72 12.50
N TYR A 330 10.93 -21.65 11.75
CA TYR A 330 10.11 -20.48 12.06
C TYR A 330 8.61 -20.84 12.15
N LYS A 331 8.13 -21.71 11.26
CA LYS A 331 6.73 -22.15 11.29
C LYS A 331 6.34 -22.78 12.62
N ALA A 332 7.16 -23.72 13.11
CA ALA A 332 6.90 -24.38 14.39
C ALA A 332 6.96 -23.38 15.56
N ALA A 333 7.91 -22.43 15.53
CA ALA A 333 7.99 -21.34 16.51
C ALA A 333 6.77 -20.43 16.46
N TYR A 334 6.30 -20.08 15.28
CA TYR A 334 5.13 -19.23 15.08
C TYR A 334 3.84 -19.88 15.59
N ASP A 335 3.64 -21.17 15.30
CA ASP A 335 2.45 -21.91 15.80
C ASP A 335 2.46 -21.97 17.33
N ALA A 336 3.62 -22.18 17.95
CA ALA A 336 3.79 -22.16 19.40
C ALA A 336 3.58 -20.76 20.01
N TRP A 337 4.15 -19.73 19.40
CA TRP A 337 3.94 -18.32 19.76
C TRP A 337 2.48 -17.93 19.74
N LYS A 338 1.77 -18.28 18.65
CA LYS A 338 0.33 -18.00 18.50
C LYS A 338 -0.49 -18.68 19.59
N GLY A 339 -0.19 -19.93 19.90
CA GLY A 339 -0.86 -20.66 20.97
C GLY A 339 -0.60 -20.06 22.36
N ALA A 340 0.61 -19.59 22.64
CA ALA A 340 0.96 -18.92 23.89
C ALA A 340 0.24 -17.55 24.01
N ALA A 341 0.30 -16.73 22.98
CA ALA A 341 -0.36 -15.42 22.94
C ALA A 341 -1.89 -15.53 23.09
N GLN A 342 -2.51 -16.58 22.53
CA GLN A 342 -3.95 -16.81 22.68
C GLN A 342 -4.36 -17.20 24.12
N ARG A 343 -3.50 -17.92 24.84
CA ARG A 343 -3.77 -18.32 26.23
C ARG A 343 -3.70 -17.15 27.23
N THR A 344 -3.02 -16.08 26.86
CA THR A 344 -2.78 -14.91 27.70
C THR A 344 -3.45 -13.64 27.17
N VAL A 345 -4.46 -13.79 26.31
CA VAL A 345 -5.17 -12.67 25.67
C VAL A 345 -5.81 -11.70 26.69
N ASP A 346 -6.18 -12.19 27.87
CA ASP A 346 -6.79 -11.39 28.94
C ASP A 346 -5.76 -10.56 29.76
N ASN A 347 -4.46 -10.78 29.55
CA ASN A 347 -3.39 -10.00 30.18
C ASN A 347 -2.77 -9.04 29.13
N ALA A 348 -3.11 -7.76 29.21
CA ALA A 348 -2.68 -6.74 28.26
C ALA A 348 -1.17 -6.46 28.27
N GLU A 349 -0.47 -6.76 29.36
CA GLU A 349 0.97 -6.54 29.54
C GLU A 349 1.79 -7.73 29.04
N MET A 350 1.19 -8.92 28.90
CA MET A 350 1.86 -10.13 28.47
C MET A 350 2.16 -10.11 26.96
N ARG A 351 3.42 -10.30 26.59
CA ARG A 351 3.87 -10.35 25.19
C ARG A 351 4.79 -11.54 24.96
N TYR A 352 4.73 -12.09 23.74
CA TYR A 352 5.59 -13.17 23.29
C TYR A 352 6.41 -12.77 22.07
N PHE A 353 7.66 -13.22 22.02
CA PHE A 353 8.62 -12.92 20.97
C PHE A 353 9.21 -14.20 20.38
N ILE A 354 9.54 -14.17 19.10
CA ILE A 354 10.27 -15.23 18.42
C ILE A 354 11.69 -14.74 18.18
N LEU A 355 12.66 -15.34 18.85
CA LEU A 355 14.08 -15.04 18.70
C LEU A 355 14.72 -15.97 17.66
N HIS A 356 15.45 -15.40 16.72
CA HIS A 356 16.23 -16.15 15.73
C HIS A 356 17.62 -16.48 16.29
N ALA A 357 17.70 -17.47 17.18
CA ALA A 357 18.92 -17.80 17.92
C ALA A 357 20.11 -18.18 17.01
N HIS A 358 19.84 -18.75 15.82
CA HIS A 358 20.87 -19.04 14.83
C HIS A 358 21.59 -17.79 14.26
N LYS A 359 20.97 -16.61 14.39
CA LYS A 359 21.60 -15.33 14.03
C LYS A 359 22.46 -14.73 15.13
N LEU A 360 22.27 -15.17 16.37
CA LEU A 360 23.01 -14.72 17.54
C LEU A 360 24.29 -15.55 17.80
N LEU A 361 24.40 -16.69 17.15
CA LEU A 361 25.45 -17.68 17.35
C LEU A 361 26.26 -17.94 16.07
N ASP A 362 26.61 -16.90 15.32
CA ASP A 362 27.49 -17.05 14.16
C ASP A 362 28.96 -17.00 14.65
N PRO A 363 29.67 -18.16 14.67
CA PRO A 363 31.03 -18.21 15.17
C PRO A 363 32.08 -17.57 14.25
N GLU A 364 31.72 -17.22 12.99
CA GLU A 364 32.66 -16.66 12.01
C GLU A 364 32.81 -15.15 12.08
N THR A 365 31.85 -14.40 12.65
CA THR A 365 31.91 -12.95 12.65
C THR A 365 32.45 -12.32 13.93
N GLY A 366 32.47 -13.02 15.05
CA GLY A 366 33.00 -12.50 16.32
C GLY A 366 32.37 -11.20 16.83
N ASP A 367 31.40 -10.67 16.11
CA ASP A 367 30.69 -9.44 16.46
C ASP A 367 29.50 -9.75 17.38
N HIS A 368 29.69 -9.42 18.63
CA HIS A 368 28.61 -9.30 19.60
C HIS A 368 27.82 -8.03 19.26
N HIS A 369 26.79 -8.13 18.41
CA HIS A 369 25.83 -7.05 18.27
C HIS A 369 25.04 -6.95 19.59
N HIS A 370 25.38 -5.93 20.36
CA HIS A 370 24.52 -5.46 21.44
C HIS A 370 23.15 -5.07 20.85
N VAL A 371 22.11 -5.65 21.42
CA VAL A 371 20.70 -5.33 21.14
C VAL A 371 20.40 -3.90 21.53
#